data_eee473fca5b676595261a04a5ecec375
#
_entry.id   eee473fca5b676595261a04a5ecec375
#
_cell.length_a   1.000
_cell.length_b   1.000
_cell.length_c   1.000
_cell.angle_alpha   90.00
_cell.angle_beta   90.00
_cell.angle_gamma   90.00
#
_symmetry.space_group_name_H-M   'P 1'
#
loop_
_entity.id
_entity.type
_entity.pdbx_description
1 polymer ?
#
loop_
_entity_poly.entity_id
_entity_poly.type
_entity_poly.pdbx_seq_one_letter_code
_entity_poly.pdbx_strand_id
1 'polypeptide(L)'
;KLYLIYPQGNWVEVSEGTPYCIIGETSYGKPLLDRVLRYDSSMDLAMKVGFLAFDATRTSSTSVEYPLDVVLYRHDTFDIIEHRFQKEDLAEIAIWWQCRIYESVEKLPSKWIDRLLTSLPRETRSPPTNSSDTTL
;
A
#
# COMPACT_ATOMS: atom_id res chain seq x y z
N LYS A 1 -13.33 -23.01 7.39
CA LYS A 1 -12.33 -22.42 8.29
C LYS A 1 -10.95 -22.47 7.62
N LEU A 2 -10.15 -21.41 7.80
CA LEU A 2 -8.79 -21.28 7.29
C LEU A 2 -7.83 -21.17 8.47
N TYR A 3 -6.73 -21.90 8.42
CA TYR A 3 -5.73 -21.94 9.49
C TYR A 3 -4.35 -21.65 8.92
N LEU A 4 -3.59 -20.83 9.60
CA LEU A 4 -2.15 -20.65 9.38
C LEU A 4 -1.41 -21.59 10.34
N ILE A 5 -0.66 -22.55 9.80
CA ILE A 5 0.10 -23.53 10.57
C ILE A 5 1.59 -23.14 10.54
N TYR A 6 2.20 -23.04 11.71
CA TYR A 6 3.61 -22.71 11.87
C TYR A 6 4.49 -23.97 11.95
N PRO A 7 5.77 -23.89 11.58
CA PRO A 7 6.71 -25.01 11.64
C PRO A 7 6.81 -25.65 13.05
N GLN A 8 6.53 -24.88 14.10
CA GLN A 8 6.56 -25.33 15.50
C GLN A 8 5.34 -26.19 15.87
N GLY A 9 4.40 -26.39 14.94
CA GLY A 9 3.19 -27.20 15.15
C GLY A 9 2.01 -26.44 15.78
N ASN A 10 2.16 -25.18 16.12
CA ASN A 10 1.05 -24.32 16.51
C ASN A 10 0.31 -23.76 15.28
N TRP A 11 -0.91 -23.32 15.49
CA TRP A 11 -1.75 -22.77 14.43
C TRP A 11 -2.57 -21.58 14.92
N VAL A 12 -2.96 -20.73 13.98
CA VAL A 12 -3.86 -19.60 14.20
C VAL A 12 -5.01 -19.69 13.21
N GLU A 13 -6.24 -19.61 13.68
CA GLU A 13 -7.41 -19.54 12.82
C GLU A 13 -7.58 -18.13 12.27
N VAL A 14 -7.77 -18.00 10.96
CA VAL A 14 -8.21 -16.76 10.33
C VAL A 14 -9.64 -16.50 10.78
N SER A 15 -9.86 -15.39 11.45
CA SER A 15 -11.10 -15.10 12.18
C SER A 15 -11.70 -13.75 11.74
N GLU A 16 -12.86 -13.42 12.32
CA GLU A 16 -13.53 -12.14 12.09
C GLU A 16 -12.66 -10.93 12.40
N GLY A 17 -11.78 -11.03 13.40
CA GLY A 17 -10.85 -9.96 13.78
C GLY A 17 -9.72 -9.73 12.79
N THR A 18 -9.33 -10.78 12.01
CA THR A 18 -8.32 -10.69 10.95
C THR A 18 -8.80 -11.56 9.79
N PRO A 19 -9.70 -11.03 8.92
CA PRO A 19 -10.39 -11.82 7.90
C PRO A 19 -9.54 -12.07 6.64
N TYR A 20 -8.24 -12.24 6.79
CA TYR A 20 -7.32 -12.52 5.69
C TYR A 20 -6.10 -13.31 6.18
N CYS A 21 -5.39 -13.90 5.24
CA CYS A 21 -4.08 -14.52 5.46
C CYS A 21 -3.13 -14.03 4.37
N ILE A 22 -1.91 -13.68 4.74
CA ILE A 22 -0.84 -13.34 3.80
C ILE A 22 0.23 -14.42 3.87
N ILE A 23 0.70 -14.86 2.70
CA ILE A 23 1.82 -15.78 2.54
C ILE A 23 2.91 -15.05 1.74
N GLY A 24 4.16 -15.24 2.11
CA GLY A 24 5.30 -14.56 1.51
C GLY A 24 5.58 -13.20 2.14
N GLU A 25 5.64 -12.13 1.33
CA GLU A 25 5.93 -10.79 1.83
C GLU A 25 4.71 -10.17 2.54
N THR A 26 4.84 -9.93 3.84
CA THR A 26 3.72 -9.49 4.68
C THR A 26 3.80 -8.04 5.14
N SER A 27 4.96 -7.38 4.96
CA SER A 27 5.24 -6.09 5.61
C SER A 27 4.50 -4.92 4.99
N TYR A 28 4.36 -4.88 3.67
CA TYR A 28 3.94 -3.68 2.95
C TYR A 28 2.44 -3.62 2.68
N GLY A 29 1.79 -4.75 2.42
CA GLY A 29 0.35 -4.81 2.14
C GLY A 29 -0.53 -4.85 3.40
N LYS A 30 -0.02 -5.41 4.48
CA LYS A 30 -0.77 -5.61 5.73
C LYS A 30 -1.39 -4.34 6.31
N PRO A 31 -0.71 -3.17 6.37
CA PRO A 31 -1.30 -1.95 6.91
C PRO A 31 -2.57 -1.48 6.22
N LEU A 32 -2.73 -1.75 4.92
CA LEU A 32 -3.96 -1.44 4.17
C LEU A 32 -5.09 -2.41 4.54
N LEU A 33 -4.77 -3.70 4.57
CA LEU A 33 -5.74 -4.75 4.95
C LEU A 33 -6.28 -4.50 6.37
N ASP A 34 -5.42 -4.26 7.35
CA ASP A 34 -5.80 -4.02 8.74
C ASP A 34 -6.73 -2.80 8.91
N ARG A 35 -6.53 -1.76 8.09
CA ARG A 35 -7.31 -0.53 8.19
C ARG A 35 -8.65 -0.60 7.49
N VAL A 36 -8.74 -1.33 6.39
CA VAL A 36 -9.88 -1.27 5.48
C VAL A 36 -10.73 -2.52 5.50
N LEU A 37 -10.12 -3.72 5.51
CA LEU A 37 -10.84 -4.98 5.37
C LEU A 37 -11.52 -5.37 6.68
N ARG A 38 -12.79 -5.78 6.58
CA ARG A 38 -13.60 -6.32 7.66
C ARG A 38 -14.21 -7.65 7.22
N TYR A 39 -14.61 -8.47 8.17
CA TYR A 39 -15.19 -9.78 7.89
C TYR A 39 -16.46 -9.72 7.02
N ASP A 40 -17.25 -8.68 7.21
CA ASP A 40 -18.48 -8.39 6.46
C ASP A 40 -18.27 -7.48 5.23
N SER A 41 -17.02 -7.22 4.86
CA SER A 41 -16.70 -6.43 3.66
C SER A 41 -17.25 -7.10 2.40
N SER A 42 -17.75 -6.28 1.48
CA SER A 42 -18.17 -6.77 0.16
C SER A 42 -16.98 -7.34 -0.61
N MET A 43 -17.23 -8.27 -1.52
CA MET A 43 -16.22 -8.82 -2.41
C MET A 43 -15.53 -7.73 -3.25
N ASP A 44 -16.31 -6.72 -3.71
CA ASP A 44 -15.76 -5.56 -4.42
C ASP A 44 -14.74 -4.79 -3.57
N LEU A 45 -15.05 -4.49 -2.31
CA LEU A 45 -14.11 -3.83 -1.40
C LEU A 45 -12.89 -4.71 -1.11
N ALA A 46 -13.09 -6.01 -0.90
CA ALA A 46 -12.01 -6.95 -0.66
C ALA A 46 -11.04 -7.02 -1.86
N MET A 47 -11.57 -7.04 -3.07
CA MET A 47 -10.78 -7.00 -4.31
C MET A 47 -9.96 -5.71 -4.42
N LYS A 48 -10.60 -4.56 -4.19
CA LYS A 48 -9.92 -3.26 -4.23
C LYS A 48 -8.79 -3.15 -3.23
N VAL A 49 -9.03 -3.49 -1.97
CA VAL A 49 -7.98 -3.41 -0.94
C VAL A 49 -6.90 -4.47 -1.15
N GLY A 50 -7.26 -5.66 -1.66
CA GLY A 50 -6.32 -6.71 -2.03
C GLY A 50 -5.36 -6.25 -3.12
N PHE A 51 -5.88 -5.61 -4.17
CA PHE A 51 -5.06 -5.02 -5.22
C PHE A 51 -4.13 -3.92 -4.66
N LEU A 52 -4.63 -3.02 -3.82
CA LEU A 52 -3.81 -1.95 -3.24
C LEU A 52 -2.72 -2.51 -2.30
N ALA A 53 -3.01 -3.60 -1.59
CA ALA A 53 -2.02 -4.30 -0.77
C ALA A 53 -0.92 -4.95 -1.63
N PHE A 54 -1.30 -5.56 -2.76
CA PHE A 54 -0.36 -6.08 -3.76
C PHE A 54 0.50 -4.96 -4.35
N ASP A 55 -0.10 -3.85 -4.78
CA ASP A 55 0.61 -2.72 -5.38
C ASP A 55 1.59 -2.05 -4.40
N ALA A 56 1.20 -1.88 -3.13
CA ALA A 56 2.09 -1.40 -2.07
C ALA A 56 3.29 -2.34 -1.86
N THR A 57 3.05 -3.65 -1.91
CA THR A 57 4.11 -4.65 -1.76
C THR A 57 5.05 -4.63 -2.96
N ARG A 58 4.52 -4.62 -4.17
CA ARG A 58 5.30 -4.57 -5.41
C ARG A 58 6.15 -3.30 -5.51
N THR A 59 5.64 -2.16 -5.05
CA THR A 59 6.38 -0.89 -5.04
C THR A 59 7.58 -0.93 -4.09
N SER A 60 7.52 -1.73 -3.04
CA SER A 60 8.50 -1.74 -1.95
C SER A 60 9.38 -3.00 -1.91
N SER A 61 9.01 -4.06 -2.64
CA SER A 61 9.73 -5.34 -2.66
C SER A 61 9.99 -5.79 -4.10
N THR A 62 11.22 -6.18 -4.38
CA THR A 62 11.63 -6.70 -5.70
C THR A 62 11.19 -8.15 -5.94
N SER A 63 10.70 -8.84 -4.91
CA SER A 63 10.27 -10.24 -4.99
C SER A 63 8.80 -10.41 -5.40
N VAL A 64 8.05 -9.31 -5.54
CA VAL A 64 6.63 -9.30 -5.90
C VAL A 64 6.43 -8.48 -7.16
N GLU A 65 5.91 -9.10 -8.21
CA GLU A 65 5.69 -8.47 -9.51
C GLU A 65 4.51 -9.16 -10.25
N TYR A 66 4.07 -8.55 -11.33
CA TYR A 66 3.06 -9.13 -12.23
C TYR A 66 3.59 -10.41 -12.93
N PRO A 67 2.70 -11.30 -13.40
CA PRO A 67 1.24 -11.16 -13.42
C PRO A 67 0.59 -11.36 -12.05
N LEU A 68 -0.57 -10.75 -11.83
CA LEU A 68 -1.41 -10.95 -10.66
C LEU A 68 -2.53 -11.95 -10.98
N ASP A 69 -2.47 -13.12 -10.37
CA ASP A 69 -3.54 -14.12 -10.47
C ASP A 69 -4.58 -13.91 -9.36
N VAL A 70 -5.82 -13.86 -9.75
CA VAL A 70 -6.97 -13.67 -8.86
C VAL A 70 -7.93 -14.82 -8.99
N VAL A 71 -8.33 -15.38 -7.86
CA VAL A 71 -9.38 -16.40 -7.77
C VAL A 71 -10.50 -15.88 -6.88
N LEU A 72 -11.70 -15.85 -7.40
CA LEU A 72 -12.90 -15.46 -6.68
C LEU A 72 -13.82 -16.66 -6.47
N TYR A 73 -14.25 -16.83 -5.25
CA TYR A 73 -15.24 -17.82 -4.87
C TYR A 73 -16.38 -17.15 -4.11
N ARG A 74 -17.61 -17.32 -4.60
CA ARG A 74 -18.79 -16.85 -3.90
C ARG A 74 -19.33 -17.97 -3.03
N HIS A 75 -19.52 -17.65 -1.75
CA HIS A 75 -20.06 -18.57 -0.76
C HIS A 75 -21.32 -19.28 -1.29
N ASP A 76 -21.37 -20.60 -1.09
CA ASP A 76 -22.49 -21.53 -1.43
C ASP A 76 -22.87 -21.60 -2.92
N THR A 77 -22.09 -21.06 -3.85
CA THR A 77 -22.38 -21.18 -5.29
C THR A 77 -21.60 -22.28 -5.98
N PHE A 78 -20.47 -22.72 -5.41
CA PHE A 78 -19.47 -23.60 -6.03
C PHE A 78 -18.87 -23.04 -7.34
N ASP A 79 -19.17 -21.79 -7.66
CA ASP A 79 -18.61 -21.11 -8.82
C ASP A 79 -17.28 -20.47 -8.47
N ILE A 80 -16.27 -20.76 -9.28
CA ILE A 80 -14.93 -20.18 -9.18
C ILE A 80 -14.69 -19.36 -10.43
N ILE A 81 -14.23 -18.12 -10.23
CA ILE A 81 -13.80 -17.24 -11.31
C ILE A 81 -12.30 -17.02 -11.15
N GLU A 82 -11.55 -17.31 -12.19
CA GLU A 82 -10.11 -17.09 -12.24
C GLU A 82 -9.78 -16.02 -13.27
N HIS A 83 -8.90 -15.10 -12.93
CA HIS A 83 -8.45 -14.07 -13.85
C HIS A 83 -6.98 -13.73 -13.59
N ARG A 84 -6.23 -13.51 -14.69
CA ARG A 84 -4.84 -13.05 -14.66
C ARG A 84 -4.76 -11.65 -15.20
N PHE A 85 -4.30 -10.72 -14.36
CA PHE A 85 -4.02 -9.34 -14.73
C PHE A 85 -2.54 -9.18 -15.09
N GLN A 86 -2.29 -8.55 -16.23
CA GLN A 86 -0.99 -8.05 -16.59
C GLN A 86 -0.79 -6.64 -16.01
N LYS A 87 0.43 -6.15 -16.05
CA LYS A 87 0.76 -4.82 -15.53
C LYS A 87 -0.06 -3.72 -16.19
N GLU A 88 -0.27 -3.84 -17.49
CA GLU A 88 -0.99 -2.88 -18.33
C GLU A 88 -2.46 -2.78 -17.94
N ASP A 89 -3.07 -3.88 -17.52
CA ASP A 89 -4.50 -3.93 -17.16
C ASP A 89 -4.82 -3.08 -15.92
N LEU A 90 -3.86 -2.89 -15.03
CA LEU A 90 -4.03 -2.22 -13.75
C LEU A 90 -3.19 -0.94 -13.60
N ALA A 91 -2.46 -0.54 -14.65
CA ALA A 91 -1.56 0.60 -14.60
C ALA A 91 -2.28 1.92 -14.27
N GLU A 92 -3.44 2.18 -14.85
CA GLU A 92 -4.23 3.39 -14.60
C GLU A 92 -4.71 3.44 -13.15
N ILE A 93 -5.06 2.30 -12.56
CA ILE A 93 -5.51 2.21 -11.17
C ILE A 93 -4.34 2.52 -10.22
N ALA A 94 -3.14 2.00 -10.50
CA ALA A 94 -1.94 2.27 -9.72
C ALA A 94 -1.58 3.77 -9.74
N ILE A 95 -1.63 4.42 -10.92
CA ILE A 95 -1.40 5.86 -11.07
C ILE A 95 -2.47 6.66 -10.32
N TRP A 96 -3.74 6.31 -10.48
CA TRP A 96 -4.83 6.96 -9.77
C TRP A 96 -4.63 6.89 -8.24
N TRP A 97 -4.26 5.72 -7.74
CA TRP A 97 -4.01 5.52 -6.31
C TRP A 97 -2.85 6.36 -5.80
N GLN A 98 -1.73 6.41 -6.54
CA GLN A 98 -0.59 7.25 -6.20
C GLN A 98 -1.00 8.73 -6.06
N CYS A 99 -1.82 9.24 -6.98
CA CYS A 99 -2.35 10.60 -6.89
C CYS A 99 -3.22 10.80 -5.66
N ARG A 100 -4.09 9.82 -5.31
CA ARG A 100 -4.95 9.90 -4.12
C ARG A 100 -4.15 9.91 -2.81
N ILE A 101 -3.09 9.11 -2.74
CA ILE A 101 -2.18 9.13 -1.58
C ILE A 101 -1.57 10.53 -1.44
N TYR A 102 -1.00 11.07 -2.52
CA TYR A 102 -0.38 12.40 -2.52
C TYR A 102 -1.36 13.48 -2.05
N GLU A 103 -2.53 13.57 -2.67
CA GLU A 103 -3.56 14.53 -2.28
C GLU A 103 -4.00 14.38 -0.82
N SER A 104 -4.07 13.15 -0.32
CA SER A 104 -4.44 12.88 1.07
C SER A 104 -3.38 13.38 2.04
N VAL A 105 -2.11 13.20 1.69
CA VAL A 105 -0.98 13.70 2.48
C VAL A 105 -0.95 15.23 2.48
N GLU A 106 -1.14 15.88 1.33
CA GLU A 106 -1.21 17.36 1.26
C GLU A 106 -2.34 17.95 2.12
N LYS A 107 -3.48 17.25 2.19
CA LYS A 107 -4.64 17.68 2.98
C LYS A 107 -4.56 17.31 4.46
N LEU A 108 -3.50 16.62 4.87
CA LEU A 108 -3.32 16.24 6.27
C LEU A 108 -3.23 17.50 7.14
N PRO A 109 -3.99 17.60 8.27
CA PRO A 109 -3.90 18.76 9.14
C PRO A 109 -2.48 19.02 9.63
N SER A 110 -1.94 20.23 9.42
CA SER A 110 -0.53 20.57 9.67
C SER A 110 -0.24 21.12 11.07
N LYS A 111 -1.27 21.47 11.86
CA LYS A 111 -1.10 22.13 13.18
C LYS A 111 -0.09 21.44 14.11
N TRP A 112 0.05 20.14 14.02
CA TRP A 112 0.97 19.36 14.85
C TRP A 112 2.44 19.55 14.47
N ILE A 113 2.75 19.94 13.22
CA ILE A 113 4.10 20.22 12.73
C ILE A 113 4.44 21.71 12.69
N ASP A 114 3.44 22.58 12.68
CA ASP A 114 3.64 24.03 12.56
C ASP A 114 4.57 24.57 13.65
N ARG A 115 4.44 24.08 14.87
CA ARG A 115 5.28 24.46 16.02
C ARG A 115 6.75 24.06 15.80
N LEU A 116 6.98 22.89 15.20
CA LEU A 116 8.32 22.39 14.92
C LEU A 116 8.98 23.21 13.80
N LEU A 117 8.23 23.44 12.72
CA LEU A 117 8.73 24.21 11.58
C LEU A 117 9.04 25.67 11.93
N THR A 118 8.23 26.26 12.83
CA THR A 118 8.45 27.64 13.29
C THR A 118 9.72 27.76 14.16
N SER A 119 10.14 26.70 14.82
CA SER A 119 11.35 26.67 15.68
C SER A 119 12.64 26.38 14.89
N LEU A 120 12.56 26.02 13.60
CA LEU A 120 13.75 25.83 12.79
C LEU A 120 14.47 27.18 12.55
N PRO A 121 15.79 27.25 12.67
CA PRO A 121 16.56 28.42 12.26
C PRO A 121 16.28 28.74 10.79
N ARG A 122 16.03 30.01 10.48
CA ARG A 122 15.92 30.43 9.08
C ARG A 122 17.26 30.16 8.40
N GLU A 123 17.25 29.41 7.31
CA GLU A 123 18.43 29.28 6.46
C GLU A 123 18.88 30.70 6.02
N THR A 124 20.03 31.15 6.51
CA THR A 124 20.72 32.29 5.94
C THR A 124 21.27 31.87 4.58
N ARG A 125 20.48 32.08 3.53
CA ARG A 125 20.95 31.99 2.16
C ARG A 125 22.10 33.01 2.05
N SER A 126 23.34 32.54 2.06
CA SER A 126 24.48 33.33 1.63
C SER A 126 24.23 33.77 0.18
N PRO A 127 24.34 35.06 -0.13
CA PRO A 127 24.20 35.51 -1.51
C PRO A 127 25.26 34.82 -2.39
N PRO A 128 24.96 34.54 -3.67
CA PRO A 128 25.92 33.94 -4.56
C PRO A 128 27.12 34.90 -4.67
N THR A 129 28.29 34.40 -4.35
CA THR A 129 29.56 35.13 -4.61
C THR A 129 29.72 35.26 -6.10
N ASN A 130 29.45 36.47 -6.63
CA ASN A 130 29.86 36.86 -7.97
C ASN A 130 31.37 36.91 -7.99
N SER A 131 32.01 35.87 -8.46
CA SER A 131 33.40 35.91 -8.93
C SER A 131 33.43 36.38 -10.39
N SER A 132 33.21 37.66 -10.59
CA SER A 132 33.66 38.35 -11.79
C SER A 132 34.96 39.06 -11.43
N ASP A 133 36.08 38.43 -11.69
CA ASP A 133 37.33 39.08 -11.97
C ASP A 133 38.19 38.10 -12.79
N THR A 134 38.15 38.33 -14.09
CA THR A 134 39.20 37.90 -15.00
C THR A 134 39.57 39.13 -15.79
N THR A 135 40.68 39.77 -15.41
CA THR A 135 41.37 40.70 -16.26
C THR A 135 42.83 40.27 -16.37
N LEU A 136 43.28 40.13 -17.61
CA LEU A 136 44.60 40.04 -18.24
C LEU A 136 44.99 38.62 -18.68
#